data_10f675b98eb5a187770ef405813a0394
#
_entry.id   10f675b98eb5a187770ef405813a0394
#
_cell.length_a   1.000
_cell.length_b   1.000
_cell.length_c   1.000
_cell.angle_alpha   90.00
_cell.angle_beta   90.00
_cell.angle_gamma   90.00
#
_symmetry.space_group_name_H-M   'P 1'
#
loop_
_entity.id
_entity.type
_entity.pdbx_description
1 polymer ?
#
loop_
_entity_poly.entity_id
_entity_poly.type
_entity_poly.pdbx_seq_one_letter_code
_entity_poly.pdbx_strand_id
1 'polypeptide(L)'
;TLNMLRSTASSIGSIFMMIFFCLLLSQAMTQLQIPQMLVNVFLGFTDNKYVVLLMVNVFLLFVGMIVNDTTAIMLCAPLLLPLINAYGISPVHFAAIMVVNLSAGCLTPPYASVLYFGMKIGHAEFGEMMKNTAVFLLIGYLPIVLLTTYIEPISMALPRLFGLV
;
A
#
# COMPACT_ATOMS: atom_id res chain seq x y z
N THR A 1 14.10 11.82 30.20
CA THR A 1 12.81 11.09 30.26
C THR A 1 11.64 12.00 29.90
N LEU A 2 11.47 13.18 30.51
CA LEU A 2 10.33 14.08 30.23
C LEU A 2 10.30 14.58 28.78
N ASN A 3 11.46 14.92 28.20
CA ASN A 3 11.57 15.33 26.80
C ASN A 3 11.23 14.20 25.82
N MET A 4 11.56 12.95 26.16
CA MET A 4 11.15 11.79 25.38
C MET A 4 9.64 11.61 25.41
N LEU A 5 9.02 11.67 26.59
CA LEU A 5 7.57 11.57 26.71
C LEU A 5 6.84 12.68 25.92
N ARG A 6 7.34 13.92 25.99
CA ARG A 6 6.78 15.05 25.25
C ARG A 6 6.91 14.87 23.73
N SER A 7 8.07 14.41 23.27
CA SER A 7 8.30 14.10 21.83
C SER A 7 7.39 12.99 21.35
N THR A 8 7.26 11.89 22.11
CA THR A 8 6.39 10.77 21.78
C THR A 8 4.92 11.20 21.74
N ALA A 9 4.45 11.97 22.74
CA ALA A 9 3.09 12.47 22.76
C ALA A 9 2.78 13.38 21.57
N SER A 10 3.72 14.25 21.18
CA SER A 10 3.59 15.11 19.98
C SER A 10 3.49 14.27 18.69
N SER A 11 4.33 13.23 18.57
CA SER A 11 4.30 12.33 17.40
C SER A 11 2.98 11.57 17.31
N ILE A 12 2.50 11.03 18.43
CA ILE A 12 1.21 10.33 18.50
C ILE A 12 0.08 11.29 18.12
N GLY A 13 0.06 12.51 18.65
CA GLY A 13 -0.95 13.52 18.32
C GLY A 13 -0.97 13.84 16.81
N SER A 14 0.19 13.97 16.18
CA SER A 14 0.31 14.20 14.74
C SER A 14 -0.24 13.05 13.92
N ILE A 15 0.03 11.80 14.34
CA ILE A 15 -0.49 10.60 13.67
C ILE A 15 -2.03 10.53 13.78
N PHE A 16 -2.59 10.80 14.96
CA PHE A 16 -4.05 10.82 15.14
C PHE A 16 -4.73 11.89 14.29
N MET A 17 -4.15 13.09 14.21
CA MET A 17 -4.66 14.15 13.32
C MET A 17 -4.61 13.73 11.86
N MET A 18 -3.53 13.12 11.42
CA MET A 18 -3.39 12.59 10.05
C MET A 18 -4.48 11.55 9.76
N ILE A 19 -4.69 10.57 10.65
CA ILE A 19 -5.73 9.54 10.53
C ILE A 19 -7.11 10.18 10.43
N PHE A 20 -7.40 11.16 11.28
CA PHE A 20 -8.70 11.86 11.29
C PHE A 20 -9.00 12.52 9.94
N PHE A 21 -8.04 13.29 9.40
CA PHE A 21 -8.23 13.93 8.09
C PHE A 21 -8.30 12.92 6.94
N CYS A 22 -7.55 11.82 7.00
CA CYS A 22 -7.63 10.74 6.01
C CYS A 22 -9.03 10.08 6.00
N LEU A 23 -9.61 9.83 7.17
CA LEU A 23 -10.95 9.27 7.29
C LEU A 23 -12.01 10.22 6.77
N LEU A 24 -11.90 11.52 7.06
CA LEU A 24 -12.82 12.54 6.51
C LEU A 24 -12.74 12.59 4.99
N LEU A 25 -11.52 12.59 4.44
CA LEU A 25 -11.32 12.60 2.98
C LEU A 25 -11.88 11.32 2.34
N SER A 26 -11.61 10.17 2.94
CA SER A 26 -12.14 8.88 2.48
C SER A 26 -13.68 8.87 2.47
N GLN A 27 -14.31 9.41 3.51
CA GLN A 27 -15.76 9.53 3.57
C GLN A 27 -16.31 10.49 2.51
N ALA A 28 -15.65 11.63 2.29
CA ALA A 28 -16.03 12.56 1.23
C ALA A 28 -15.92 11.93 -0.16
N MET A 29 -14.85 11.18 -0.44
CA MET A 29 -14.67 10.45 -1.69
C MET A 29 -15.77 9.42 -1.90
N THR A 30 -16.17 8.71 -0.86
CA THR A 30 -17.25 7.72 -0.91
C THR A 30 -18.60 8.40 -1.20
N GLN A 31 -18.88 9.55 -0.59
CA GLN A 31 -20.10 10.32 -0.88
C GLN A 31 -20.15 10.87 -2.31
N LEU A 32 -19.00 11.25 -2.87
CA LEU A 32 -18.87 11.68 -4.26
C LEU A 32 -18.89 10.50 -5.25
N GLN A 33 -19.10 9.27 -4.78
CA GLN A 33 -19.13 8.05 -5.59
C GLN A 33 -17.86 7.80 -6.43
N ILE A 34 -16.73 8.32 -5.99
CA ILE A 34 -15.43 8.13 -6.67
C ILE A 34 -15.08 6.64 -6.79
N PRO A 35 -15.29 5.79 -5.75
CA PRO A 35 -15.05 4.35 -5.88
C PRO A 35 -15.87 3.71 -7.02
N GLN A 36 -17.12 4.09 -7.17
CA GLN A 36 -18.02 3.58 -8.22
C GLN A 36 -17.59 4.04 -9.60
N MET A 37 -17.11 5.27 -9.73
CA MET A 37 -16.53 5.76 -10.99
C MET A 37 -15.30 4.95 -11.38
N LEU A 38 -14.43 4.62 -10.43
CA LEU A 38 -13.28 3.73 -10.69
C LEU A 38 -13.73 2.35 -11.13
N VAL A 39 -14.71 1.74 -10.44
CA VAL A 39 -15.26 0.43 -10.85
C VAL A 39 -15.72 0.47 -12.30
N ASN A 40 -16.50 1.48 -12.69
CA ASN A 40 -17.01 1.62 -14.05
C ASN A 40 -15.91 1.80 -15.09
N VAL A 41 -14.87 2.56 -14.76
CA VAL A 41 -13.70 2.74 -15.63
C VAL A 41 -12.97 1.40 -15.81
N PHE A 42 -12.70 0.67 -14.75
CA PHE A 42 -11.99 -0.62 -14.82
C PHE A 42 -12.81 -1.70 -15.54
N LEU A 43 -14.12 -1.78 -15.29
CA LEU A 43 -15.02 -2.68 -16.02
C LEU A 43 -15.09 -2.33 -17.52
N GLY A 44 -14.96 -1.07 -17.87
CA GLY A 44 -14.87 -0.64 -19.28
C GLY A 44 -13.56 -1.02 -19.97
N PHE A 45 -12.50 -1.30 -19.21
CA PHE A 45 -11.20 -1.71 -19.77
C PHE A 45 -11.09 -3.23 -19.94
N THR A 46 -11.56 -4.02 -18.95
CA THR A 46 -11.39 -5.47 -18.99
C THR A 46 -12.26 -6.18 -17.95
N ASP A 47 -12.78 -7.35 -18.31
CA ASP A 47 -13.46 -8.27 -17.40
C ASP A 47 -12.50 -9.26 -16.74
N ASN A 48 -11.22 -9.24 -17.12
CA ASN A 48 -10.23 -10.19 -16.62
C ASN A 48 -9.67 -9.74 -15.27
N LYS A 49 -10.01 -10.47 -14.19
CA LYS A 49 -9.56 -10.17 -12.84
C LYS A 49 -8.04 -10.09 -12.69
N TYR A 50 -7.28 -10.85 -13.47
CA TYR A 50 -5.80 -10.84 -13.39
C TYR A 50 -5.21 -9.54 -13.94
N VAL A 51 -5.82 -8.99 -14.99
CA VAL A 51 -5.41 -7.70 -15.55
C VAL A 51 -5.77 -6.57 -14.59
N VAL A 52 -6.94 -6.63 -13.95
CA VAL A 52 -7.34 -5.66 -12.93
C VAL A 52 -6.39 -5.70 -11.74
N LEU A 53 -6.02 -6.87 -11.25
CA LEU A 53 -5.03 -7.02 -10.18
C LEU A 53 -3.68 -6.40 -10.55
N LEU A 54 -3.22 -6.58 -11.80
CA LEU A 54 -2.00 -5.96 -12.29
C LEU A 54 -2.10 -4.42 -12.28
N MET A 55 -3.23 -3.88 -12.79
CA MET A 55 -3.47 -2.44 -12.78
C MET A 55 -3.51 -1.88 -11.37
N VAL A 56 -4.16 -2.58 -10.44
CA VAL A 56 -4.20 -2.21 -9.02
C VAL A 56 -2.80 -2.26 -8.40
N ASN A 57 -1.98 -3.27 -8.70
CA ASN A 57 -0.60 -3.34 -8.22
C ASN A 57 0.23 -2.14 -8.69
N VAL A 58 0.15 -1.81 -9.98
CA VAL A 58 0.85 -0.64 -10.53
C VAL A 58 0.36 0.65 -9.86
N PHE A 59 -0.95 0.80 -9.70
CA PHE A 59 -1.54 1.97 -9.04
C PHE A 59 -1.05 2.09 -7.58
N LEU A 60 -1.11 1.00 -6.80
CA LEU A 60 -0.67 0.98 -5.40
C LEU A 60 0.83 1.27 -5.26
N LEU A 61 1.65 0.75 -6.18
CA LEU A 61 3.08 1.04 -6.21
C LEU A 61 3.32 2.54 -6.39
N PHE A 62 2.65 3.17 -7.38
CA PHE A 62 2.75 4.61 -7.60
C PHE A 62 2.28 5.43 -6.39
N VAL A 63 1.16 5.06 -5.78
CA VAL A 63 0.67 5.73 -4.56
C VAL A 63 1.68 5.60 -3.42
N GLY A 64 2.23 4.40 -3.20
CA GLY A 64 3.25 4.15 -2.17
C GLY A 64 4.56 4.91 -2.39
N MET A 65 4.90 5.24 -3.65
CA MET A 65 6.05 6.10 -3.97
C MET A 65 5.86 7.57 -3.60
N ILE A 66 4.62 8.04 -3.47
CA ILE A 66 4.30 9.47 -3.27
C ILE A 66 3.84 9.73 -1.85
N VAL A 67 3.08 8.81 -1.28
CA VAL A 67 2.39 8.97 0.00
C VAL A 67 2.92 7.97 1.03
N ASN A 68 2.90 8.35 2.30
CA ASN A 68 3.19 7.43 3.39
C ASN A 68 2.22 6.23 3.38
N ASP A 69 2.73 5.04 3.67
CA ASP A 69 1.99 3.77 3.66
C ASP A 69 0.72 3.78 4.51
N THR A 70 0.76 4.34 5.71
CA THR A 70 -0.42 4.46 6.59
C THR A 70 -1.51 5.31 5.95
N THR A 71 -1.14 6.46 5.38
CA THR A 71 -2.08 7.34 4.67
C THR A 71 -2.61 6.67 3.41
N ALA A 72 -1.75 6.00 2.66
CA ALA A 72 -2.11 5.28 1.44
C ALA A 72 -3.10 4.14 1.73
N ILE A 73 -2.89 3.35 2.78
CA ILE A 73 -3.83 2.30 3.20
C ILE A 73 -5.19 2.91 3.54
N MET A 74 -5.22 3.97 4.35
CA MET A 74 -6.46 4.62 4.80
C MET A 74 -7.29 5.19 3.65
N LEU A 75 -6.64 5.68 2.59
CA LEU A 75 -7.31 6.23 1.41
C LEU A 75 -7.65 5.16 0.38
N CYS A 76 -6.72 4.28 0.07
CA CYS A 76 -6.89 3.29 -1.00
C CYS A 76 -7.81 2.14 -0.62
N ALA A 77 -7.86 1.73 0.66
CA ALA A 77 -8.70 0.62 1.09
C ALA A 77 -10.19 0.87 0.77
N PRO A 78 -10.84 1.93 1.27
CA PRO A 78 -12.24 2.19 0.95
C PRO A 78 -12.48 2.56 -0.52
N LEU A 79 -11.47 3.13 -1.19
CA LEU A 79 -11.56 3.51 -2.59
C LEU A 79 -11.58 2.29 -3.52
N LEU A 80 -10.75 1.29 -3.25
CA LEU A 80 -10.58 0.11 -4.10
C LEU A 80 -11.45 -1.08 -3.68
N LEU A 81 -11.96 -1.09 -2.43
CA LEU A 81 -12.76 -2.20 -1.93
C LEU A 81 -14.01 -2.51 -2.80
N PRO A 82 -14.80 -1.54 -3.28
CA PRO A 82 -15.90 -1.81 -4.20
C PRO A 82 -15.45 -2.44 -5.52
N LEU A 83 -14.29 -2.00 -6.06
CA LEU A 83 -13.68 -2.59 -7.25
C LEU A 83 -13.33 -4.07 -7.02
N ILE A 84 -12.63 -4.36 -5.95
CA ILE A 84 -12.20 -5.71 -5.57
C ILE A 84 -13.41 -6.65 -5.40
N ASN A 85 -14.46 -6.18 -4.75
CA ASN A 85 -15.71 -6.94 -4.57
C ASN A 85 -16.42 -7.20 -5.91
N ALA A 86 -16.41 -6.25 -6.85
CA ALA A 86 -17.00 -6.42 -8.18
C ALA A 86 -16.35 -7.56 -8.98
N TYR A 87 -15.04 -7.80 -8.77
CA TYR A 87 -14.30 -8.89 -9.40
C TYR A 87 -14.25 -10.18 -8.55
N GLY A 88 -14.98 -10.23 -7.43
CA GLY A 88 -15.05 -11.41 -6.56
C GLY A 88 -13.73 -11.76 -5.86
N ILE A 89 -12.89 -10.76 -5.60
CA ILE A 89 -11.61 -10.93 -4.89
C ILE A 89 -11.85 -10.77 -3.39
N SER A 90 -11.31 -11.68 -2.58
CA SER A 90 -11.43 -11.60 -1.11
C SER A 90 -10.82 -10.31 -0.57
N PRO A 91 -11.52 -9.54 0.29
CA PRO A 91 -10.97 -8.36 0.95
C PRO A 91 -9.69 -8.64 1.76
N VAL A 92 -9.59 -9.82 2.37
CA VAL A 92 -8.40 -10.23 3.13
C VAL A 92 -7.20 -10.45 2.20
N HIS A 93 -7.41 -11.12 1.07
CA HIS A 93 -6.39 -11.27 0.04
C HIS A 93 -5.94 -9.91 -0.50
N PHE A 94 -6.90 -9.03 -0.79
CA PHE A 94 -6.60 -7.67 -1.23
C PHE A 94 -5.80 -6.85 -0.19
N ALA A 95 -6.12 -6.99 1.10
CA ALA A 95 -5.36 -6.34 2.16
C ALA A 95 -3.88 -6.76 2.14
N ALA A 96 -3.60 -8.06 1.93
CA ALA A 96 -2.23 -8.56 1.79
C ALA A 96 -1.53 -7.96 0.56
N ILE A 97 -2.20 -7.93 -0.59
CA ILE A 97 -1.68 -7.30 -1.82
C ILE A 97 -1.34 -5.83 -1.57
N MET A 98 -2.25 -5.10 -0.92
CA MET A 98 -2.09 -3.66 -0.66
C MET A 98 -0.88 -3.38 0.24
N VAL A 99 -0.75 -4.11 1.35
CA VAL A 99 0.36 -3.93 2.29
C VAL A 99 1.70 -4.20 1.60
N VAL A 100 1.82 -5.30 0.85
CA VAL A 100 3.05 -5.65 0.15
C VAL A 100 3.41 -4.59 -0.89
N ASN A 101 2.45 -4.11 -1.70
CA ASN A 101 2.73 -3.09 -2.71
C ASN A 101 3.15 -1.74 -2.13
N LEU A 102 2.43 -1.26 -1.12
CA LEU A 102 2.74 0.02 -0.50
C LEU A 102 4.10 0.00 0.20
N SER A 103 4.46 -1.14 0.82
CA SER A 103 5.81 -1.31 1.40
C SER A 103 6.93 -1.22 0.36
N ALA A 104 6.72 -1.71 -0.87
CA ALA A 104 7.65 -1.51 -1.98
C ALA A 104 7.80 -0.01 -2.33
N GLY A 105 6.70 0.72 -2.30
CA GLY A 105 6.69 2.16 -2.53
C GLY A 105 7.57 2.93 -1.53
N CYS A 106 7.57 2.54 -0.25
CA CYS A 106 8.41 3.16 0.78
C CYS A 106 9.92 2.98 0.57
N LEU A 107 10.34 2.05 -0.29
CA LEU A 107 11.73 1.85 -0.70
C LEU A 107 12.07 2.59 -1.99
N THR A 108 11.07 3.06 -2.72
CA THR A 108 11.22 3.64 -4.07
C THR A 108 11.08 5.17 -4.03
N PRO A 109 12.01 5.93 -4.64
CA PRO A 109 11.88 7.38 -4.77
C PRO A 109 10.59 7.75 -5.52
N PRO A 110 9.98 8.93 -5.23
CA PRO A 110 10.55 10.06 -4.46
C PRO A 110 10.40 9.98 -2.94
N TYR A 111 9.42 9.26 -2.38
CA TYR A 111 9.21 9.24 -0.93
C TYR A 111 10.29 8.47 -0.18
N ALA A 112 10.58 7.23 -0.56
CA ALA A 112 11.69 6.37 -0.13
C ALA A 112 12.12 6.53 1.36
N SER A 113 11.17 6.64 2.28
CA SER A 113 11.43 6.97 3.69
C SER A 113 12.40 5.98 4.35
N VAL A 114 12.22 4.69 4.10
CA VAL A 114 13.08 3.62 4.66
C VAL A 114 14.48 3.69 4.07
N LEU A 115 14.62 4.01 2.77
CA LEU A 115 15.89 4.17 2.11
C LEU A 115 16.69 5.33 2.72
N TYR A 116 16.04 6.50 2.94
CA TYR A 116 16.70 7.66 3.56
C TYR A 116 17.12 7.39 5.00
N PHE A 117 16.32 6.63 5.77
CA PHE A 117 16.73 6.20 7.10
C PHE A 117 17.95 5.29 7.06
N GLY A 118 17.96 4.31 6.16
CA GLY A 118 19.09 3.41 5.95
C GLY A 118 20.36 4.16 5.59
N MET A 119 20.30 5.14 4.68
CA MET A 119 21.41 6.00 4.31
C MET A 119 21.97 6.78 5.51
N LYS A 120 21.08 7.36 6.32
CA LYS A 120 21.48 8.15 7.49
C LYS A 120 22.21 7.31 8.55
N ILE A 121 21.76 6.06 8.75
CA ILE A 121 22.38 5.15 9.73
C ILE A 121 23.67 4.56 9.17
N GLY A 122 23.66 4.15 7.88
CA GLY A 122 24.78 3.49 7.23
C GLY A 122 25.85 4.46 6.69
N HIS A 123 25.64 5.79 6.80
CA HIS A 123 26.51 6.81 6.21
C HIS A 123 26.82 6.56 4.72
N ALA A 124 25.85 6.00 3.99
CA ALA A 124 26.00 5.63 2.59
C ALA A 124 25.51 6.76 1.65
N GLU A 125 26.12 6.84 0.46
CA GLU A 125 25.68 7.78 -0.57
C GLU A 125 24.40 7.31 -1.26
N PHE A 126 23.54 8.27 -1.66
CA PHE A 126 22.23 7.99 -2.28
C PHE A 126 22.36 7.11 -3.53
N GLY A 127 23.31 7.43 -4.41
CA GLY A 127 23.45 6.73 -5.69
C GLY A 127 23.84 5.26 -5.53
N GLU A 128 24.72 4.95 -4.60
CA GLU A 128 25.18 3.61 -4.32
C GLU A 128 24.08 2.75 -3.68
N MET A 129 23.39 3.33 -2.68
CA MET A 129 22.31 2.64 -2.00
C MET A 129 21.11 2.42 -2.91
N MET A 130 20.78 3.41 -3.75
CA MET A 130 19.70 3.34 -4.73
C MET A 130 19.90 2.22 -5.75
N LYS A 131 21.12 2.05 -6.27
CA LYS A 131 21.44 0.97 -7.21
C LYS A 131 21.18 -0.40 -6.60
N ASN A 132 21.65 -0.63 -5.39
CA ASN A 132 21.44 -1.90 -4.68
C ASN A 132 19.97 -2.13 -4.33
N THR A 133 19.26 -1.10 -3.92
CA THR A 133 17.82 -1.15 -3.64
C THR A 133 17.02 -1.45 -4.91
N ALA A 134 17.36 -0.86 -6.04
CA ALA A 134 16.69 -1.15 -7.31
C ALA A 134 16.85 -2.61 -7.73
N VAL A 135 18.04 -3.17 -7.59
CA VAL A 135 18.29 -4.61 -7.85
C VAL A 135 17.46 -5.48 -6.90
N PHE A 136 17.43 -5.15 -5.61
CA PHE A 136 16.62 -5.86 -4.63
C PHE A 136 15.12 -5.78 -4.94
N LEU A 137 14.62 -4.61 -5.32
CA LEU A 137 13.22 -4.42 -5.68
C LEU A 137 12.83 -5.23 -6.91
N LEU A 138 13.67 -5.25 -7.94
CA LEU A 138 13.37 -5.96 -9.18
C LEU A 138 13.50 -7.48 -9.04
N ILE A 139 14.55 -7.97 -8.38
CA ILE A 139 14.85 -9.40 -8.32
C ILE A 139 14.23 -10.07 -7.09
N GLY A 140 14.19 -9.39 -5.94
CA GLY A 140 13.67 -9.93 -4.70
C GLY A 140 12.20 -9.59 -4.47
N TYR A 141 11.86 -8.32 -4.58
CA TYR A 141 10.55 -7.83 -4.14
C TYR A 141 9.44 -7.98 -5.20
N LEU A 142 9.73 -7.68 -6.45
CA LEU A 142 8.74 -7.79 -7.54
C LEU A 142 8.16 -9.22 -7.68
N PRO A 143 8.96 -10.30 -7.61
CA PRO A 143 8.41 -11.66 -7.59
C PRO A 143 7.49 -11.89 -6.39
N ILE A 144 7.81 -11.36 -5.20
CA ILE A 144 6.94 -11.48 -4.01
C ILE A 144 5.60 -10.79 -4.24
N VAL A 145 5.60 -9.58 -4.80
CA VAL A 145 4.38 -8.85 -5.18
C VAL A 145 3.53 -9.68 -6.14
N LEU A 146 4.14 -10.26 -7.16
CA LEU A 146 3.42 -11.09 -8.13
C LEU A 146 2.90 -12.39 -7.51
N LEU A 147 3.70 -13.08 -6.70
CA LEU A 147 3.29 -14.30 -6.00
C LEU A 147 2.13 -14.04 -5.04
N THR A 148 2.20 -12.99 -4.23
CA THR A 148 1.11 -12.63 -3.30
C THR A 148 -0.14 -12.19 -4.02
N THR A 149 -0.03 -11.60 -5.21
CA THR A 149 -1.17 -11.14 -6.01
C THR A 149 -1.87 -12.28 -6.74
N TYR A 150 -1.11 -13.17 -7.38
CA TYR A 150 -1.68 -14.19 -8.28
C TYR A 150 -1.89 -15.54 -7.60
N ILE A 151 -1.20 -15.81 -6.51
CA ILE A 151 -1.31 -17.06 -5.76
C ILE A 151 -2.03 -16.80 -4.43
N GLU A 152 -3.36 -16.76 -4.49
CA GLU A 152 -4.24 -16.54 -3.34
C GLU A 152 -3.88 -17.40 -2.11
N PRO A 153 -3.57 -18.70 -2.22
CA PRO A 153 -3.19 -19.53 -1.09
C PRO A 153 -2.02 -18.99 -0.26
N ILE A 154 -1.07 -18.28 -0.86
CA ILE A 154 0.07 -17.70 -0.14
C ILE A 154 -0.40 -16.62 0.86
N SER A 155 -1.27 -15.73 0.41
CA SER A 155 -1.80 -14.62 1.23
C SER A 155 -2.85 -15.11 2.24
N MET A 156 -3.58 -16.18 1.90
CA MET A 156 -4.70 -16.69 2.69
C MET A 156 -4.32 -17.86 3.60
N ALA A 157 -3.08 -18.37 3.54
CA ALA A 157 -2.63 -19.52 4.32
C ALA A 157 -2.83 -19.31 5.83
N LEU A 158 -2.32 -18.20 6.36
CA LEU A 158 -2.45 -17.86 7.78
C LEU A 158 -3.89 -17.56 8.21
N PRO A 159 -4.67 -16.70 7.51
CA PRO A 159 -6.07 -16.45 7.84
C PRO A 159 -6.92 -17.74 7.86
N ARG A 160 -6.70 -18.64 6.90
CA ARG A 160 -7.40 -19.95 6.86
C ARG A 160 -6.99 -20.85 8.00
N LEU A 161 -5.71 -20.88 8.37
CA LEU A 161 -5.21 -21.70 9.49
C LEU A 161 -5.85 -21.27 10.83
N PHE A 162 -6.11 -19.98 10.99
CA PHE A 162 -6.76 -19.42 12.20
C PHE A 162 -8.30 -19.38 12.09
N GLY A 163 -8.90 -19.91 11.02
CA GLY A 163 -10.34 -19.93 10.84
C GLY A 163 -11.00 -18.55 10.70
N LEU A 164 -10.24 -17.56 10.22
CA LEU A 164 -10.71 -16.17 10.04
C LEU A 164 -11.39 -15.94 8.68
N VAL A 165 -11.27 -16.90 7.75
CA VAL A 165 -11.83 -16.85 6.39
C VAL A 165 -12.20 -18.25 5.91
#